data_57f5bf53a0b90b37da8bbf1862882742
#
_entry.id   57f5bf53a0b90b37da8bbf1862882742
#
_cell.length_a   1.000
_cell.length_b   1.000
_cell.length_c   1.000
_cell.angle_alpha   90.00
_cell.angle_beta   90.00
_cell.angle_gamma   90.00
#
_symmetry.space_group_name_H-M   'P 1'
#
loop_
_entity.id
_entity.type
_entity.pdbx_description
1 polymer ?
#
loop_
_entity_poly.entity_id
_entity_poly.type
_entity_poly.pdbx_seq_one_letter_code
_entity_poly.pdbx_strand_id
1 'polypeptide(L)'
;LIKVLSRNCSIVYNMGLTMDEIIEANGVGVPIISTIPMPVLMKIVNWQDVPEFPKQKIYTQTARIENTECSVNQTIYYPDPLTSHYRVSVVGDTVISESIRSPDGSAGANIMTMLMEDFGIKPRKLVDIKTSAQEYGKIRPIDEQLRKQFIFEMTTKYNIYSVGRFATWRQLLMDDVVEDLQIIENFLEKSSDYSRWMHSQKTWQETLTLKKGK
;
A
#
# COMPACT_ATOMS: atom_id res chain seq x y z
N LEU A 1 12.99 11.03 7.03
CA LEU A 1 11.69 11.49 6.52
C LEU A 1 10.60 11.34 7.60
N ILE A 2 10.26 10.13 8.08
CA ILE A 2 9.18 9.90 9.06
C ILE A 2 9.32 10.80 10.32
N LYS A 3 10.51 10.85 10.94
CA LYS A 3 10.78 11.72 12.09
C LYS A 3 10.52 13.21 11.83
N VAL A 4 10.68 13.66 10.60
CA VAL A 4 10.42 15.07 10.22
C VAL A 4 8.91 15.30 10.06
N LEU A 5 8.23 14.41 9.34
CA LEU A 5 6.79 14.52 9.07
C LEU A 5 5.94 14.38 10.33
N SER A 6 6.37 13.58 11.31
CA SER A 6 5.62 13.31 12.53
C SER A 6 5.87 14.32 13.68
N ARG A 7 6.71 15.34 13.48
CA ARG A 7 7.10 16.27 14.58
C ARG A 7 5.91 16.97 15.27
N ASN A 8 4.87 17.24 14.50
CA ASN A 8 3.69 17.95 14.98
C ASN A 8 2.46 17.03 15.10
N CYS A 9 2.68 15.71 15.12
CA CYS A 9 1.62 14.71 15.22
C CYS A 9 1.73 13.96 16.55
N SER A 10 0.59 13.67 17.16
CA SER A 10 0.49 12.69 18.24
C SER A 10 0.39 11.29 17.61
N ILE A 11 1.30 10.38 17.97
CA ILE A 11 1.30 9.01 17.44
C ILE A 11 0.85 8.07 18.56
N VAL A 12 -0.22 7.33 18.30
CA VAL A 12 -0.74 6.27 19.18
C VAL A 12 -0.51 4.92 18.50
N TYR A 13 0.19 4.01 19.20
CA TYR A 13 0.49 2.68 18.68
C TYR A 13 -0.50 1.65 19.24
N ASN A 14 -0.64 0.51 18.54
CA ASN A 14 -1.48 -0.63 18.92
C ASN A 14 -2.96 -0.26 19.13
N MET A 15 -3.44 0.72 18.38
CA MET A 15 -4.83 1.14 18.37
C MET A 15 -5.50 0.68 17.07
N GLY A 16 -6.64 0.02 17.19
CA GLY A 16 -7.50 -0.33 16.06
C GLY A 16 -8.62 0.68 15.90
N LEU A 17 -8.97 1.05 14.69
CA LEU A 17 -10.13 1.89 14.41
C LEU A 17 -11.41 1.08 14.57
N THR A 18 -12.39 1.64 15.25
CA THR A 18 -13.72 1.08 15.46
C THR A 18 -14.80 1.92 14.79
N MET A 19 -16.00 1.37 14.62
CA MET A 19 -17.14 2.12 14.10
C MET A 19 -17.56 3.26 15.04
N ASP A 20 -17.47 3.07 16.35
CA ASP A 20 -17.83 4.08 17.34
C ASP A 20 -16.89 5.30 17.26
N GLU A 21 -15.60 5.09 17.08
CA GLU A 21 -14.63 6.18 16.87
C GLU A 21 -14.88 6.94 15.56
N ILE A 22 -15.31 6.24 14.51
CA ILE A 22 -15.70 6.86 13.24
C ILE A 22 -16.93 7.77 13.46
N ILE A 23 -17.94 7.28 14.16
CA ILE A 23 -19.16 8.04 14.44
C ILE A 23 -18.85 9.26 15.31
N GLU A 24 -18.03 9.08 16.34
CA GLU A 24 -17.61 10.18 17.23
C GLU A 24 -16.88 11.27 16.46
N ALA A 25 -15.85 10.90 15.70
CA ALA A 25 -15.07 11.85 14.88
C ALA A 25 -15.96 12.60 13.88
N ASN A 26 -16.86 11.89 13.20
CA ASN A 26 -17.80 12.50 12.26
C ASN A 26 -18.79 13.44 12.96
N GLY A 27 -19.28 13.07 14.14
CA GLY A 27 -20.23 13.87 14.95
C GLY A 27 -19.64 15.22 15.38
N VAL A 28 -18.33 15.28 15.57
CA VAL A 28 -17.62 16.54 15.90
C VAL A 28 -16.98 17.21 14.67
N GLY A 29 -17.19 16.65 13.47
CA GLY A 29 -16.71 17.22 12.20
C GLY A 29 -15.22 17.01 11.93
N VAL A 30 -14.55 16.12 12.66
CA VAL A 30 -13.14 15.81 12.46
C VAL A 30 -12.97 14.86 11.26
N PRO A 31 -12.19 15.24 10.23
CA PRO A 31 -11.94 14.37 9.08
C PRO A 31 -11.00 13.22 9.46
N ILE A 32 -11.23 12.04 8.90
CA ILE A 32 -10.37 10.87 9.03
C ILE A 32 -9.64 10.65 7.71
N ILE A 33 -8.31 10.70 7.71
CA ILE A 33 -7.48 10.26 6.58
C ILE A 33 -7.13 8.79 6.81
N SER A 34 -7.67 7.91 5.97
CA SER A 34 -7.52 6.46 6.13
C SER A 34 -6.53 5.88 5.12
N THR A 35 -5.52 5.19 5.62
CA THR A 35 -4.64 4.31 4.83
C THR A 35 -4.94 2.83 5.07
N ILE A 36 -5.99 2.53 5.83
CA ILE A 36 -6.45 1.16 6.13
C ILE A 36 -6.84 0.47 4.82
N PRO A 37 -6.43 -0.79 4.59
CA PRO A 37 -6.84 -1.51 3.40
C PRO A 37 -8.36 -1.55 3.23
N MET A 38 -8.84 -1.28 2.01
CA MET A 38 -10.28 -1.20 1.71
C MET A 38 -11.10 -2.37 2.25
N PRO A 39 -10.69 -3.67 2.10
CA PRO A 39 -11.46 -4.79 2.65
C PRO A 39 -11.55 -4.76 4.19
N VAL A 40 -10.56 -4.15 4.86
CA VAL A 40 -10.59 -4.01 6.32
C VAL A 40 -11.55 -2.90 6.72
N LEU A 41 -11.49 -1.75 6.05
CA LEU A 41 -12.40 -0.64 6.30
C LEU A 41 -13.85 -1.04 6.00
N MET A 42 -14.12 -1.77 4.92
CA MET A 42 -15.45 -2.31 4.61
C MET A 42 -16.01 -3.18 5.74
N LYS A 43 -15.16 -3.99 6.39
CA LYS A 43 -15.58 -4.79 7.56
C LYS A 43 -15.90 -3.91 8.77
N ILE A 44 -15.08 -2.89 9.04
CA ILE A 44 -15.29 -1.97 10.17
C ILE A 44 -16.64 -1.26 10.06
N VAL A 45 -16.99 -0.81 8.84
CA VAL A 45 -18.25 -0.08 8.60
C VAL A 45 -19.43 -1.00 8.25
N ASN A 46 -19.28 -2.32 8.35
CA ASN A 46 -20.30 -3.32 8.01
C ASN A 46 -20.89 -3.14 6.61
N TRP A 47 -20.02 -2.90 5.61
CA TRP A 47 -20.42 -2.77 4.21
C TRP A 47 -21.07 -4.06 3.70
N GLN A 48 -22.23 -3.96 3.05
CA GLN A 48 -23.03 -5.14 2.67
C GLN A 48 -22.47 -5.84 1.41
N ASP A 49 -22.06 -5.10 0.41
CA ASP A 49 -21.64 -5.62 -0.90
C ASP A 49 -20.13 -5.76 -0.99
N VAL A 50 -19.50 -6.49 -0.05
CA VAL A 50 -18.05 -6.69 -0.03
C VAL A 50 -17.65 -7.59 -1.21
N PRO A 51 -16.86 -7.07 -2.19
CA PRO A 51 -16.40 -7.88 -3.30
C PRO A 51 -15.30 -8.84 -2.88
N GLU A 52 -14.98 -9.79 -3.75
CA GLU A 52 -13.71 -10.49 -3.66
C GLU A 52 -12.56 -9.52 -3.95
N PHE A 53 -11.54 -9.51 -3.08
CA PHE A 53 -10.34 -8.71 -3.21
C PHE A 53 -9.15 -9.56 -3.68
N PRO A 54 -8.94 -9.71 -5.00
CA PRO A 54 -7.86 -10.55 -5.52
C PRO A 54 -6.51 -9.95 -5.14
N LYS A 55 -5.70 -10.75 -4.45
CA LYS A 55 -4.39 -10.35 -3.94
C LYS A 55 -3.41 -11.49 -4.00
N GLN A 56 -2.12 -11.16 -4.08
CA GLN A 56 -1.03 -12.10 -3.98
C GLN A 56 -0.15 -11.72 -2.79
N LYS A 57 -0.03 -12.63 -1.86
CA LYS A 57 0.93 -12.53 -0.77
C LYS A 57 2.35 -12.56 -1.32
N ILE A 58 3.21 -11.67 -0.83
CA ILE A 58 4.62 -11.62 -1.17
C ILE A 58 5.44 -11.85 0.08
N TYR A 59 6.42 -12.72 -0.04
CA TYR A 59 7.43 -12.95 0.99
C TYR A 59 8.66 -12.15 0.63
N THR A 60 9.16 -11.39 1.60
CA THR A 60 10.37 -10.59 1.46
C THR A 60 11.41 -11.11 2.42
N GLN A 61 12.58 -11.41 1.90
CA GLN A 61 13.75 -11.72 2.70
C GLN A 61 14.76 -10.60 2.55
N THR A 62 15.23 -10.08 3.66
CA THR A 62 16.30 -9.09 3.71
C THR A 62 17.49 -9.67 4.42
N ALA A 63 18.68 -9.38 3.93
CA ALA A 63 19.92 -9.72 4.60
C ALA A 63 20.94 -8.60 4.38
N ARG A 64 21.92 -8.48 5.26
CA ARG A 64 23.07 -7.61 5.09
C ARG A 64 24.28 -8.43 4.62
N ILE A 65 24.98 -7.90 3.62
CA ILE A 65 26.19 -8.50 3.05
C ILE A 65 27.37 -7.99 3.86
N GLU A 66 28.07 -8.90 4.56
CA GLU A 66 29.19 -8.53 5.37
C GLU A 66 30.45 -8.34 4.52
N ASN A 67 31.19 -7.26 4.80
CA ASN A 67 32.46 -6.92 4.14
C ASN A 67 32.35 -6.83 2.60
N THR A 68 31.31 -6.18 2.10
CA THR A 68 31.22 -5.83 0.69
C THR A 68 31.59 -4.35 0.49
N GLU A 69 32.38 -4.08 -0.53
CA GLU A 69 32.63 -2.72 -1.04
C GLU A 69 31.58 -2.30 -2.09
N CYS A 70 30.48 -3.03 -2.16
CA CYS A 70 29.44 -2.80 -3.16
C CYS A 70 28.72 -1.47 -2.87
N SER A 71 28.87 -0.51 -3.78
CA SER A 71 28.14 0.77 -3.78
C SER A 71 26.99 0.77 -4.78
N VAL A 72 26.63 -0.38 -5.31
CA VAL A 72 25.65 -0.51 -6.39
C VAL A 72 24.23 -0.55 -5.85
N ASN A 73 23.33 0.16 -6.52
CA ASN A 73 21.89 -0.01 -6.40
C ASN A 73 21.40 -0.70 -7.66
N GLN A 74 21.09 -1.97 -7.57
CA GLN A 74 20.69 -2.79 -8.71
C GLN A 74 19.49 -3.65 -8.36
N THR A 75 18.57 -3.80 -9.32
CA THR A 75 17.42 -4.70 -9.19
C THR A 75 17.36 -5.60 -10.42
N ILE A 76 17.26 -6.92 -10.19
CA ILE A 76 17.06 -7.92 -11.22
C ILE A 76 15.67 -8.53 -11.05
N TYR A 77 14.95 -8.65 -12.15
CA TYR A 77 13.66 -9.33 -12.24
C TYR A 77 13.86 -10.70 -12.89
N TYR A 78 13.25 -11.72 -12.30
CA TYR A 78 13.29 -13.09 -12.78
C TYR A 78 11.91 -13.45 -13.37
N PRO A 79 11.76 -13.42 -14.69
CA PRO A 79 10.47 -13.70 -15.34
C PRO A 79 10.12 -15.19 -15.37
N ASP A 80 11.11 -16.09 -15.14
CA ASP A 80 10.89 -17.53 -15.15
C ASP A 80 10.01 -17.96 -13.96
N PRO A 81 8.83 -18.56 -14.20
CA PRO A 81 7.94 -19.02 -13.14
C PRO A 81 8.51 -20.17 -12.31
N LEU A 82 9.59 -20.82 -12.73
CA LEU A 82 10.25 -21.88 -11.99
C LEU A 82 11.18 -21.33 -10.90
N THR A 83 11.60 -20.06 -11.01
CA THR A 83 12.39 -19.43 -9.95
C THR A 83 11.56 -19.17 -8.70
N SER A 84 12.16 -19.34 -7.53
CA SER A 84 11.48 -19.13 -6.25
C SER A 84 11.22 -17.65 -5.96
N HIS A 85 12.00 -16.75 -6.52
CA HIS A 85 11.90 -15.32 -6.39
C HIS A 85 11.68 -14.68 -7.75
N TYR A 86 10.95 -13.58 -7.75
CA TYR A 86 10.66 -12.83 -8.96
C TYR A 86 11.44 -11.52 -9.05
N ARG A 87 12.02 -11.07 -7.94
CA ARG A 87 12.81 -9.84 -7.88
C ARG A 87 13.86 -9.94 -6.77
N VAL A 88 15.06 -9.51 -7.08
CA VAL A 88 16.13 -9.31 -6.10
C VAL A 88 16.74 -7.94 -6.28
N SER A 89 16.90 -7.20 -5.20
CA SER A 89 17.50 -5.88 -5.18
C SER A 89 18.70 -5.86 -4.25
N VAL A 90 19.78 -5.24 -4.69
CA VAL A 90 20.95 -4.93 -3.87
C VAL A 90 21.05 -3.42 -3.73
N VAL A 91 21.06 -2.92 -2.50
CA VAL A 91 21.15 -1.50 -2.16
C VAL A 91 22.27 -1.31 -1.14
N GLY A 92 23.44 -0.93 -1.61
CA GLY A 92 24.65 -0.89 -0.79
C GLY A 92 25.00 -2.28 -0.24
N ASP A 93 25.01 -2.43 1.06
CA ASP A 93 25.28 -3.71 1.75
C ASP A 93 24.02 -4.55 2.01
N THR A 94 22.87 -4.10 1.59
CA THR A 94 21.58 -4.77 1.85
C THR A 94 21.06 -5.46 0.61
N VAL A 95 20.73 -6.74 0.73
CA VAL A 95 20.01 -7.52 -0.28
C VAL A 95 18.56 -7.73 0.13
N ILE A 96 17.66 -7.59 -0.83
CA ILE A 96 16.22 -7.79 -0.66
C ILE A 96 15.76 -8.77 -1.75
N SER A 97 15.30 -9.95 -1.35
CA SER A 97 14.71 -10.95 -2.25
C SER A 97 13.20 -11.02 -2.01
N GLU A 98 12.43 -11.02 -3.09
CA GLU A 98 10.97 -11.09 -3.05
C GLU A 98 10.48 -12.32 -3.81
N SER A 99 9.59 -13.08 -3.18
CA SER A 99 9.00 -14.30 -3.74
C SER A 99 7.49 -14.37 -3.53
N ILE A 100 6.81 -15.12 -4.41
CA ILE A 100 5.38 -15.45 -4.26
C ILE A 100 5.16 -16.73 -3.46
N ARG A 101 6.22 -17.50 -3.26
CA ARG A 101 6.22 -18.73 -2.46
C ARG A 101 6.86 -18.45 -1.11
N SER A 102 6.36 -19.13 -0.08
CA SER A 102 7.02 -19.07 1.23
C SER A 102 8.45 -19.58 1.10
N PRO A 103 9.45 -18.83 1.58
CA PRO A 103 10.82 -19.32 1.59
C PRO A 103 10.92 -20.54 2.49
N ASP A 104 11.61 -21.57 1.99
CA ASP A 104 12.01 -22.71 2.78
C ASP A 104 13.30 -22.42 3.59
N GLY A 105 13.75 -23.38 4.34
CA GLY A 105 14.96 -23.25 5.17
C GLY A 105 16.27 -23.02 4.37
N SER A 106 16.25 -23.18 3.04
CA SER A 106 17.40 -22.98 2.14
C SER A 106 17.56 -21.53 1.65
N ALA A 107 16.70 -20.63 2.06
CA ALA A 107 16.58 -19.28 1.54
C ALA A 107 17.89 -18.46 1.59
N GLY A 108 18.67 -18.59 2.65
CA GLY A 108 19.96 -17.92 2.75
C GLY A 108 20.97 -18.41 1.71
N ALA A 109 20.98 -19.72 1.43
CA ALA A 109 21.84 -20.31 0.41
C ALA A 109 21.45 -19.82 -1.00
N ASN A 110 20.17 -19.73 -1.29
CA ASN A 110 19.66 -19.24 -2.57
C ASN A 110 20.07 -17.77 -2.81
N ILE A 111 19.98 -16.91 -1.78
CA ILE A 111 20.41 -15.51 -1.88
C ILE A 111 21.92 -15.43 -2.13
N MET A 112 22.73 -16.25 -1.47
CA MET A 112 24.18 -16.30 -1.70
C MET A 112 24.51 -16.66 -3.14
N THR A 113 23.87 -17.68 -3.69
CA THR A 113 24.05 -18.12 -5.07
C THR A 113 23.71 -17.01 -6.05
N MET A 114 22.55 -16.36 -5.90
CA MET A 114 22.14 -15.24 -6.75
C MET A 114 23.10 -14.05 -6.69
N LEU A 115 23.59 -13.70 -5.51
CA LEU A 115 24.57 -12.61 -5.38
C LEU A 115 25.84 -12.91 -6.16
N MET A 116 26.29 -14.16 -6.16
CA MET A 116 27.50 -14.57 -6.88
C MET A 116 27.28 -14.67 -8.39
N GLU A 117 26.19 -15.28 -8.81
CA GLU A 117 25.93 -15.60 -10.21
C GLU A 117 25.37 -14.40 -10.98
N ASP A 118 24.39 -13.69 -10.41
CA ASP A 118 23.64 -12.66 -11.13
C ASP A 118 24.19 -11.25 -10.87
N PHE A 119 24.69 -10.98 -9.66
CA PHE A 119 25.20 -9.66 -9.29
C PHE A 119 26.73 -9.57 -9.33
N GLY A 120 27.44 -10.69 -9.49
CA GLY A 120 28.90 -10.74 -9.45
C GLY A 120 29.50 -10.39 -8.08
N ILE A 121 28.66 -10.39 -7.03
CA ILE A 121 29.05 -10.07 -5.67
C ILE A 121 29.48 -11.36 -4.98
N LYS A 122 30.68 -11.39 -4.41
CA LYS A 122 31.20 -12.52 -3.62
C LYS A 122 31.07 -12.20 -2.13
N PRO A 123 29.90 -12.41 -1.53
CA PRO A 123 29.73 -12.10 -0.11
C PRO A 123 30.53 -13.09 0.74
N ARG A 124 31.21 -12.59 1.74
CA ARG A 124 31.88 -13.44 2.72
C ARG A 124 30.84 -14.14 3.61
N LYS A 125 29.77 -13.39 3.97
CA LYS A 125 28.71 -13.87 4.83
C LYS A 125 27.48 -13.00 4.67
N LEU A 126 26.30 -13.60 4.82
CA LEU A 126 25.05 -12.88 5.03
C LEU A 126 24.74 -12.84 6.52
N VAL A 127 24.41 -11.67 7.01
CA VAL A 127 24.01 -11.42 8.40
C VAL A 127 22.65 -10.74 8.45
N ASP A 128 22.04 -10.72 9.62
CA ASP A 128 20.75 -10.04 9.87
C ASP A 128 19.62 -10.52 8.93
N ILE A 129 19.59 -11.81 8.60
CA ILE A 129 18.58 -12.39 7.71
C ILE A 129 17.20 -12.29 8.39
N LYS A 130 16.28 -11.59 7.74
CA LYS A 130 14.91 -11.43 8.19
C LYS A 130 13.94 -11.84 7.09
N THR A 131 12.88 -12.51 7.48
CA THR A 131 11.77 -12.85 6.58
C THR A 131 10.52 -12.14 7.04
N SER A 132 9.81 -11.53 6.12
CA SER A 132 8.50 -10.94 6.36
C SER A 132 7.52 -11.36 5.27
N ALA A 133 6.24 -11.30 5.59
CA ALA A 133 5.17 -11.59 4.63
C ALA A 133 4.27 -10.35 4.49
N GLN A 134 4.03 -9.94 3.25
CA GLN A 134 3.16 -8.84 2.90
C GLN A 134 1.86 -9.40 2.34
N GLU A 135 0.77 -9.32 3.09
CA GLU A 135 -0.52 -9.90 2.73
C GLU A 135 -1.09 -9.31 1.42
N TYR A 136 -0.86 -8.02 1.19
CA TYR A 136 -1.30 -7.29 0.01
C TYR A 136 -0.14 -6.94 -0.93
N GLY A 137 0.87 -7.80 -1.04
CA GLY A 137 2.08 -7.54 -1.82
C GLY A 137 1.78 -7.18 -3.29
N LYS A 138 0.84 -7.89 -3.92
CA LYS A 138 0.26 -7.51 -5.23
C LYS A 138 -1.26 -7.55 -5.13
N ILE A 139 -1.93 -6.48 -5.54
CA ILE A 139 -3.39 -6.40 -5.64
C ILE A 139 -3.80 -6.39 -7.11
N ARG A 140 -5.00 -6.93 -7.39
CA ARG A 140 -5.64 -6.84 -8.70
C ARG A 140 -6.88 -5.95 -8.61
N PRO A 141 -7.29 -5.31 -9.71
CA PRO A 141 -8.50 -4.50 -9.74
C PRO A 141 -9.74 -5.28 -9.31
N ILE A 142 -10.65 -4.59 -8.65
CA ILE A 142 -12.02 -5.01 -8.38
C ILE A 142 -12.96 -4.21 -9.29
N ASP A 143 -14.26 -4.44 -9.18
CA ASP A 143 -15.24 -3.62 -9.90
C ASP A 143 -15.05 -2.14 -9.57
N GLU A 144 -14.81 -1.35 -10.60
CA GLU A 144 -14.44 0.06 -10.46
C GLU A 144 -15.61 0.91 -9.96
N GLN A 145 -16.83 0.54 -10.30
CA GLN A 145 -18.02 1.25 -9.88
C GLN A 145 -18.25 1.06 -8.37
N LEU A 146 -18.18 -0.20 -7.91
CA LEU A 146 -18.30 -0.55 -6.51
C LEU A 146 -17.19 0.11 -5.67
N ARG A 147 -15.95 0.07 -6.16
CA ARG A 147 -14.80 0.71 -5.51
C ARG A 147 -15.04 2.20 -5.29
N LYS A 148 -15.49 2.91 -6.31
CA LYS A 148 -15.77 4.34 -6.26
C LYS A 148 -16.97 4.66 -5.40
N GLN A 149 -18.02 3.83 -5.47
CA GLN A 149 -19.18 3.97 -4.60
C GLN A 149 -18.80 3.88 -3.13
N PHE A 150 -17.97 2.90 -2.77
CA PHE A 150 -17.50 2.77 -1.40
C PHE A 150 -16.74 4.03 -0.94
N ILE A 151 -15.74 4.49 -1.72
CA ILE A 151 -14.98 5.70 -1.38
C ILE A 151 -15.90 6.92 -1.26
N PHE A 152 -16.85 7.07 -2.18
CA PHE A 152 -17.82 8.16 -2.15
C PHE A 152 -18.66 8.13 -0.85
N GLU A 153 -19.18 6.97 -0.47
CA GLU A 153 -19.96 6.86 0.76
C GLU A 153 -19.12 7.09 2.02
N MET A 154 -17.89 6.62 2.05
CA MET A 154 -16.98 6.90 3.17
C MET A 154 -16.75 8.41 3.32
N THR A 155 -16.52 9.10 2.22
CA THR A 155 -16.29 10.55 2.25
C THR A 155 -17.56 11.32 2.64
N THR A 156 -18.71 10.98 2.08
CA THR A 156 -19.95 11.75 2.27
C THR A 156 -20.66 11.46 3.58
N LYS A 157 -20.67 10.19 4.02
CA LYS A 157 -21.40 9.79 5.24
C LYS A 157 -20.54 9.89 6.50
N TYR A 158 -19.26 9.58 6.40
CA TYR A 158 -18.40 9.42 7.56
C TYR A 158 -17.21 10.37 7.61
N ASN A 159 -17.07 11.28 6.65
CA ASN A 159 -15.95 12.21 6.56
C ASN A 159 -14.58 11.48 6.51
N ILE A 160 -14.55 10.29 5.88
CA ILE A 160 -13.34 9.47 5.72
C ILE A 160 -12.79 9.64 4.32
N TYR A 161 -11.53 10.01 4.23
CA TYR A 161 -10.76 10.18 2.98
C TYR A 161 -9.74 9.05 2.85
N SER A 162 -9.94 8.18 1.87
CA SER A 162 -9.03 7.05 1.61
C SER A 162 -7.81 7.51 0.82
N VAL A 163 -6.60 7.18 1.30
CA VAL A 163 -5.33 7.55 0.69
C VAL A 163 -4.43 6.33 0.53
N GLY A 164 -3.76 6.26 -0.62
CA GLY A 164 -2.76 5.25 -0.91
C GLY A 164 -3.33 3.96 -1.49
N ARG A 165 -2.42 3.12 -1.96
CA ARG A 165 -2.68 1.95 -2.78
C ARG A 165 -3.71 0.98 -2.22
N PHE A 166 -3.65 0.70 -0.93
CA PHE A 166 -4.51 -0.31 -0.30
C PHE A 166 -5.86 0.26 0.15
N ALA A 167 -5.89 1.52 0.60
CA ALA A 167 -7.13 2.18 1.01
C ALA A 167 -8.02 2.51 -0.19
N THR A 168 -7.42 2.91 -1.32
CA THR A 168 -8.14 3.18 -2.56
C THR A 168 -8.27 1.97 -3.48
N TRP A 169 -7.61 0.86 -3.16
CA TRP A 169 -7.50 -0.37 -3.95
C TRP A 169 -7.15 -0.12 -5.42
N ARG A 170 -6.13 0.72 -5.64
CA ARG A 170 -5.60 1.10 -6.97
C ARG A 170 -4.11 0.78 -7.08
N GLN A 171 -3.64 0.55 -8.30
CA GLN A 171 -2.20 0.57 -8.58
C GLN A 171 -1.77 2.04 -8.63
N LEU A 172 -1.03 2.47 -7.62
CA LEU A 172 -0.57 3.85 -7.46
C LEU A 172 0.94 3.93 -7.35
N LEU A 173 1.50 4.95 -7.94
CA LEU A 173 2.85 5.44 -7.68
C LEU A 173 2.81 6.52 -6.58
N MET A 174 3.97 7.01 -6.16
CA MET A 174 4.03 8.01 -5.08
C MET A 174 3.52 9.39 -5.52
N ASP A 175 3.70 9.74 -6.77
CA ASP A 175 3.16 10.95 -7.40
C ASP A 175 1.62 10.95 -7.41
N ASP A 176 0.99 9.83 -7.78
CA ASP A 176 -0.47 9.67 -7.69
C ASP A 176 -0.99 9.89 -6.26
N VAL A 177 -0.24 9.42 -5.25
CA VAL A 177 -0.62 9.62 -3.84
C VAL A 177 -0.51 11.10 -3.45
N VAL A 178 0.47 11.82 -3.96
CA VAL A 178 0.60 13.27 -3.72
C VAL A 178 -0.55 14.03 -4.37
N GLU A 179 -0.96 13.67 -5.58
CA GLU A 179 -2.14 14.26 -6.24
C GLU A 179 -3.42 13.98 -5.45
N ASP A 180 -3.64 12.73 -4.99
CA ASP A 180 -4.77 12.39 -4.13
C ASP A 180 -4.80 13.26 -2.86
N LEU A 181 -3.64 13.49 -2.23
CA LEU A 181 -3.54 14.35 -1.04
C LEU A 181 -3.89 15.80 -1.33
N GLN A 182 -3.46 16.36 -2.47
CA GLN A 182 -3.82 17.72 -2.88
C GLN A 182 -5.34 17.85 -3.09
N ILE A 183 -5.98 16.83 -3.67
CA ILE A 183 -7.43 16.80 -3.83
C ILE A 183 -8.12 16.82 -2.46
N ILE A 184 -7.66 15.99 -1.52
CA ILE A 184 -8.23 15.92 -0.17
C ILE A 184 -8.02 17.24 0.57
N GLU A 185 -6.85 17.86 0.49
CA GLU A 185 -6.58 19.17 1.07
C GLU A 185 -7.56 20.24 0.57
N ASN A 186 -7.80 20.28 -0.75
CA ASN A 186 -8.81 21.17 -1.34
C ASN A 186 -10.23 20.89 -0.81
N PHE A 187 -10.58 19.64 -0.53
CA PHE A 187 -11.87 19.31 0.10
C PHE A 187 -11.96 19.84 1.53
N LEU A 188 -10.89 19.65 2.30
CA LEU A 188 -10.84 20.08 3.70
C LEU A 188 -10.85 21.59 3.84
N GLU A 189 -10.15 22.31 2.95
CA GLU A 189 -10.13 23.77 2.94
C GLU A 189 -11.50 24.40 2.59
N LYS A 190 -12.22 23.76 1.67
CA LYS A 190 -13.56 24.22 1.25
C LYS A 190 -14.67 23.87 2.23
N SER A 191 -14.37 23.45 3.38
CA SER A 191 -15.02 22.83 4.53
C SER A 191 -16.50 23.14 4.84
N SER A 192 -17.38 23.22 3.86
CA SER A 192 -18.81 23.02 4.12
C SER A 192 -19.21 21.61 3.70
N ASP A 193 -20.09 20.96 4.47
CA ASP A 193 -20.63 19.64 4.13
C ASP A 193 -21.23 19.60 2.72
N TYR A 194 -21.83 20.72 2.31
CA TYR A 194 -22.37 20.91 0.97
C TYR A 194 -21.28 20.89 -0.12
N SER A 195 -20.16 21.55 0.09
CA SER A 195 -19.05 21.55 -0.88
C SER A 195 -18.44 20.16 -1.03
N ARG A 196 -18.28 19.41 0.06
CA ARG A 196 -17.84 18.02 0.04
C ARG A 196 -18.80 17.14 -0.75
N TRP A 197 -20.09 17.28 -0.47
CA TRP A 197 -21.13 16.53 -1.16
C TRP A 197 -21.17 16.85 -2.66
N MET A 198 -21.18 18.13 -3.04
CA MET A 198 -21.21 18.57 -4.44
C MET A 198 -19.98 18.07 -5.24
N HIS A 199 -18.81 18.13 -4.65
CA HIS A 199 -17.59 17.70 -5.31
C HIS A 199 -17.54 16.16 -5.47
N SER A 200 -17.95 15.42 -4.45
CA SER A 200 -18.08 13.97 -4.51
C SER A 200 -19.09 13.55 -5.60
N GLN A 201 -20.21 14.26 -5.72
CA GLN A 201 -21.19 14.04 -6.79
C GLN A 201 -20.60 14.29 -8.18
N LYS A 202 -19.85 15.36 -8.35
CA LYS A 202 -19.18 15.69 -9.62
C LYS A 202 -18.21 14.60 -10.04
N THR A 203 -17.33 14.17 -9.15
CA THR A 203 -16.37 13.10 -9.41
C THR A 203 -17.07 11.79 -9.75
N TRP A 204 -18.16 11.46 -9.08
CA TRP A 204 -18.98 10.29 -9.37
C TRP A 204 -19.62 10.37 -10.76
N GLN A 205 -20.22 11.50 -11.11
CA GLN A 205 -20.88 11.72 -12.40
C GLN A 205 -19.89 11.70 -13.57
N GLU A 206 -18.73 12.35 -13.45
CA GLU A 206 -17.67 12.31 -14.45
C GLU A 206 -17.22 10.87 -14.74
N THR A 207 -17.13 10.05 -13.71
CA THR A 207 -16.79 8.63 -13.84
C THR A 207 -17.87 7.82 -14.59
N LEU A 208 -19.14 8.10 -14.35
CA LEU A 208 -20.25 7.45 -15.05
C LEU A 208 -20.32 7.86 -16.51
N THR A 209 -19.97 9.08 -16.84
CA THR A 209 -19.95 9.62 -18.20
C THR A 209 -18.84 8.99 -19.05
N LEU A 210 -17.64 8.83 -18.47
CA LEU A 210 -16.52 8.15 -19.13
C LEU A 210 -16.79 6.68 -19.44
N LYS A 211 -17.65 6.00 -18.68
CA LYS A 211 -18.07 4.62 -18.96
C LYS A 211 -19.12 4.50 -20.08
N LYS A 212 -19.93 5.54 -20.30
CA LYS A 212 -20.97 5.54 -21.37
C LYS A 212 -20.41 5.92 -22.73
N GLY A 213 -19.19 6.44 -22.79
CA GLY A 213 -18.48 6.84 -24.03
C GLY A 213 -17.49 5.81 -24.58
N LYS A 214 -17.49 4.59 -24.04
CA LYS A 214 -16.76 3.42 -24.55
C LYS A 214 -17.77 2.30 -24.82
#